data_f7f70faa394cdc07e4a9aafb1634c853
#
_entry.id   f7f70faa394cdc07e4a9aafb1634c853
#
_cell.length_a   1.000
_cell.length_b   1.000
_cell.length_c   1.000
_cell.angle_alpha   90.00
_cell.angle_beta   90.00
_cell.angle_gamma   90.00
#
_symmetry.space_group_name_H-M   'P 1'
#
loop_
_entity.id
_entity.type
_entity.pdbx_description
1 polymer ?
#
loop_
_entity_poly.entity_id
_entity_poly.type
_entity_poly.pdbx_seq_one_letter_code
_entity_poly.pdbx_strand_id
1 'polypeptide(L)'
;MNEQKQLTNAAAVAQFRFALIAPVIQNLFPDASKTAYYKRVTENPLTLPDGSVKEYDYKTVEKWVSQYRLGGIDALMPRERTDKGTSRALPDTAIEEIYRLKEAFPRLNSTQIHKQLIADSFIPATVSVDAVQRFIKHNDLKSARNLNVRDRKAFEEDMFGKMWQADTCYLPHITEDGKCRRVYCVMIIDDHSRLLVGGELFYNDNAANFQNVLKDAISTYGIPDKLYVDNGSPYSNEQLSLICGAVGTVLLHTRVRDGASKAKVERHFRTLKERWLYTLDIDTISSLAGFNSLLKDYMRSYNTAFHTGINSTPFSRYQDTKAHVRCPQSKDWLNECFLNRINRKVNKDSTVSINKESFDVPMQFISMKVEIRYQPN
;
A
#
# COMPACT_ATOMS: atom_id res chain seq x y z
N MET A 1 -11.07 5.35 27.73
CA MET A 1 -12.08 4.47 27.11
C MET A 1 -11.67 2.98 27.10
N ASN A 2 -10.41 2.61 27.08
CA ASN A 2 -9.96 1.21 27.15
C ASN A 2 -10.01 0.59 28.56
N GLU A 3 -9.69 1.32 29.64
CA GLU A 3 -9.66 0.78 30.99
C GLU A 3 -11.06 0.42 31.54
N GLN A 4 -12.06 1.25 31.30
CA GLN A 4 -13.46 0.95 31.69
C GLN A 4 -14.00 -0.30 30.96
N LYS A 5 -13.65 -0.51 29.71
CA LYS A 5 -14.03 -1.70 28.94
C LYS A 5 -13.32 -2.97 29.42
N GLN A 6 -12.08 -2.85 29.91
CA GLN A 6 -11.31 -3.97 30.48
C GLN A 6 -11.84 -4.37 31.86
N LEU A 7 -12.16 -3.39 32.72
CA LEU A 7 -12.78 -3.62 34.03
C LEU A 7 -14.15 -4.28 33.92
N THR A 8 -14.98 -3.87 32.94
CA THR A 8 -16.30 -4.48 32.68
C THR A 8 -16.17 -5.93 32.23
N ASN A 9 -15.17 -6.23 31.41
CA ASN A 9 -14.92 -7.61 30.92
C ASN A 9 -14.35 -8.50 32.05
N ALA A 10 -13.47 -7.98 32.90
CA ALA A 10 -12.92 -8.72 34.04
C ALA A 10 -14.01 -9.06 35.07
N ALA A 11 -14.92 -8.16 35.37
CA ALA A 11 -16.07 -8.39 36.23
C ALA A 11 -17.04 -9.42 35.66
N ALA A 12 -17.32 -9.38 34.34
CA ALA A 12 -18.16 -10.35 33.66
C ALA A 12 -17.55 -11.77 33.74
N VAL A 13 -16.23 -11.90 33.57
CA VAL A 13 -15.54 -13.19 33.73
C VAL A 13 -15.57 -13.67 35.18
N ALA A 14 -15.45 -12.79 36.17
CA ALA A 14 -15.56 -13.16 37.57
C ALA A 14 -16.99 -13.67 37.93
N GLN A 15 -18.03 -13.02 37.42
CA GLN A 15 -19.42 -13.46 37.56
C GLN A 15 -19.66 -14.81 36.87
N PHE A 16 -19.16 -15.02 35.68
CA PHE A 16 -19.21 -16.29 34.98
C PHE A 16 -18.58 -17.42 35.80
N ARG A 17 -17.36 -17.18 36.34
CA ARG A 17 -16.68 -18.18 37.20
C ARG A 17 -17.47 -18.44 38.48
N PHE A 18 -18.03 -17.39 39.08
CA PHE A 18 -18.86 -17.51 40.28
C PHE A 18 -20.13 -18.33 39.99
N ALA A 19 -20.84 -18.09 38.90
CA ALA A 19 -22.02 -18.83 38.51
C ALA A 19 -21.75 -20.36 38.44
N LEU A 20 -20.56 -20.73 37.94
CA LEU A 20 -20.16 -22.15 37.87
C LEU A 20 -19.83 -22.78 39.24
N ILE A 21 -19.37 -22.01 40.21
CA ILE A 21 -19.00 -22.53 41.53
C ILE A 21 -20.08 -22.32 42.62
N ALA A 22 -21.05 -21.41 42.35
CA ALA A 22 -22.10 -21.08 43.32
C ALA A 22 -22.85 -22.27 43.90
N PRO A 23 -23.25 -23.31 43.14
CA PRO A 23 -23.89 -24.48 43.69
C PRO A 23 -23.02 -25.24 44.73
N VAL A 24 -21.69 -25.25 44.53
CA VAL A 24 -20.76 -25.88 45.49
C VAL A 24 -20.55 -25.04 46.73
N ILE A 25 -20.52 -23.71 46.59
CA ILE A 25 -20.40 -22.77 47.70
C ILE A 25 -21.65 -22.84 48.59
N GLN A 26 -22.82 -22.93 47.97
CA GLN A 26 -24.13 -23.03 48.67
C GLN A 26 -24.47 -24.44 49.12
N ASN A 27 -23.66 -25.43 48.80
CA ASN A 27 -23.91 -26.85 49.04
C ASN A 27 -25.22 -27.37 48.42
N LEU A 28 -25.59 -26.83 47.26
CA LEU A 28 -26.82 -27.10 46.48
C LEU A 28 -26.51 -27.79 45.16
N PHE A 29 -25.71 -28.84 45.14
CA PHE A 29 -25.40 -29.63 43.95
C PHE A 29 -25.96 -31.05 44.07
N PRO A 30 -26.52 -31.64 43.00
CA PRO A 30 -27.16 -32.95 43.01
C PRO A 30 -26.19 -34.12 42.91
N ASP A 31 -24.92 -33.86 42.68
CA ASP A 31 -23.92 -34.89 42.39
C ASP A 31 -23.44 -35.58 43.69
N ALA A 32 -23.00 -36.83 43.59
CA ALA A 32 -22.56 -37.64 44.74
C ALA A 32 -21.31 -37.07 45.45
N SER A 33 -20.55 -36.18 44.76
CA SER A 33 -19.38 -35.53 45.34
C SER A 33 -19.09 -34.20 44.60
N LYS A 34 -18.34 -33.28 45.26
CA LYS A 34 -17.87 -32.06 44.63
C LYS A 34 -17.06 -32.30 43.36
N THR A 35 -16.23 -33.36 43.37
CA THR A 35 -15.44 -33.73 42.19
C THR A 35 -16.31 -34.21 41.03
N ALA A 36 -17.39 -34.96 41.33
CA ALA A 36 -18.37 -35.38 40.32
C ALA A 36 -19.07 -34.19 39.70
N TYR A 37 -19.46 -33.19 40.50
CA TYR A 37 -20.01 -31.91 40.03
C TYR A 37 -19.04 -31.18 39.10
N TYR A 38 -17.78 -31.01 39.50
CA TYR A 38 -16.78 -30.31 38.66
C TYR A 38 -16.59 -31.00 37.32
N LYS A 39 -16.51 -32.33 37.27
CA LYS A 39 -16.39 -33.10 36.02
C LYS A 39 -17.60 -32.90 35.13
N ARG A 40 -18.81 -32.95 35.67
CA ARG A 40 -20.04 -32.75 34.89
C ARG A 40 -20.13 -31.34 34.29
N VAL A 41 -19.78 -30.30 35.05
CA VAL A 41 -19.84 -28.93 34.58
C VAL A 41 -18.80 -28.63 33.49
N THR A 42 -17.69 -29.37 33.48
CA THR A 42 -16.62 -29.21 32.49
C THR A 42 -16.63 -30.29 31.39
N GLU A 43 -17.69 -31.10 31.32
CA GLU A 43 -17.83 -32.16 30.30
C GLU A 43 -17.95 -31.60 28.89
N ASN A 44 -18.59 -30.47 28.75
CA ASN A 44 -18.72 -29.75 27.50
C ASN A 44 -17.98 -28.41 27.53
N PRO A 45 -17.51 -27.91 26.37
CA PRO A 45 -16.92 -26.59 26.28
C PRO A 45 -17.87 -25.49 26.78
N LEU A 46 -17.35 -24.53 27.53
CA LEU A 46 -18.13 -23.47 28.15
C LEU A 46 -18.02 -22.18 27.33
N THR A 47 -19.14 -21.48 27.10
CA THR A 47 -19.18 -20.19 26.44
C THR A 47 -18.87 -19.07 27.45
N LEU A 48 -17.84 -18.28 27.19
CA LEU A 48 -17.43 -17.14 28.01
C LEU A 48 -18.31 -15.91 27.72
N PRO A 49 -18.28 -14.89 28.59
CA PRO A 49 -19.06 -13.66 28.42
C PRO A 49 -18.70 -12.86 27.14
N ASP A 50 -17.51 -13.09 26.56
CA ASP A 50 -17.07 -12.49 25.30
C ASP A 50 -17.53 -13.28 24.05
N GLY A 51 -18.32 -14.35 24.26
CA GLY A 51 -18.81 -15.25 23.19
C GLY A 51 -17.80 -16.31 22.77
N SER A 52 -16.57 -16.31 23.27
CA SER A 52 -15.59 -17.36 22.98
C SER A 52 -15.95 -18.68 23.70
N VAL A 53 -15.60 -19.81 23.08
CA VAL A 53 -15.84 -21.13 23.64
C VAL A 53 -14.50 -21.69 24.13
N LYS A 54 -14.50 -22.24 25.38
CA LYS A 54 -13.29 -22.77 26.00
C LYS A 54 -13.55 -24.04 26.78
N GLU A 55 -12.64 -24.99 26.63
CA GLU A 55 -12.60 -26.18 27.43
C GLU A 55 -11.86 -25.94 28.74
N TYR A 56 -12.40 -26.44 29.85
CA TYR A 56 -11.79 -26.35 31.17
C TYR A 56 -11.62 -27.72 31.77
N ASP A 57 -10.46 -27.97 32.37
CA ASP A 57 -10.28 -29.13 33.24
C ASP A 57 -11.01 -28.89 34.56
N TYR A 58 -11.59 -29.95 35.11
CA TYR A 58 -12.36 -29.93 36.39
C TYR A 58 -11.55 -29.34 37.55
N LYS A 59 -10.23 -29.50 37.58
CA LYS A 59 -9.32 -28.92 38.57
C LYS A 59 -9.30 -27.38 38.50
N THR A 60 -9.64 -26.81 37.35
CA THR A 60 -9.75 -25.35 37.21
C THR A 60 -10.94 -24.83 37.98
N VAL A 61 -12.08 -25.51 37.93
CA VAL A 61 -13.28 -25.14 38.71
C VAL A 61 -13.03 -25.36 40.21
N GLU A 62 -12.38 -26.44 40.60
CA GLU A 62 -11.94 -26.67 41.99
C GLU A 62 -11.03 -25.54 42.50
N LYS A 63 -10.10 -25.11 41.69
CA LYS A 63 -9.23 -23.96 42.02
C LYS A 63 -10.03 -22.67 42.21
N TRP A 64 -11.04 -22.41 41.39
CA TRP A 64 -11.92 -21.24 41.56
C TRP A 64 -12.70 -21.28 42.88
N VAL A 65 -13.16 -22.43 43.32
CA VAL A 65 -13.78 -22.60 44.64
C VAL A 65 -12.81 -22.22 45.76
N SER A 66 -11.57 -22.68 45.66
CA SER A 66 -10.52 -22.33 46.62
C SER A 66 -10.19 -20.84 46.61
N GLN A 67 -10.08 -20.25 45.43
CA GLN A 67 -9.83 -18.80 45.27
C GLN A 67 -10.97 -17.96 45.85
N TYR A 68 -12.23 -18.33 45.56
CA TYR A 68 -13.39 -17.62 46.11
C TYR A 68 -13.44 -17.67 47.64
N ARG A 69 -13.12 -18.82 48.24
CA ARG A 69 -13.08 -18.98 49.72
C ARG A 69 -12.01 -18.09 50.40
N LEU A 70 -10.92 -17.80 49.69
CA LEU A 70 -9.81 -16.99 50.18
C LEU A 70 -10.03 -15.47 50.02
N GLY A 71 -10.68 -15.04 48.94
CA GLY A 71 -10.74 -13.61 48.60
C GLY A 71 -12.04 -13.19 47.91
N GLY A 72 -13.14 -13.96 48.04
CA GLY A 72 -14.43 -13.58 47.45
C GLY A 72 -14.42 -13.49 45.93
N ILE A 73 -15.36 -12.72 45.41
CA ILE A 73 -15.53 -12.56 43.94
C ILE A 73 -14.32 -11.87 43.26
N ASP A 74 -13.62 -11.02 44.00
CA ASP A 74 -12.45 -10.32 43.48
C ASP A 74 -11.29 -11.29 43.18
N ALA A 75 -11.16 -12.37 43.93
CA ALA A 75 -10.18 -13.41 43.67
C ALA A 75 -10.49 -14.24 42.39
N LEU A 76 -11.71 -14.12 41.86
CA LEU A 76 -12.12 -14.77 40.62
C LEU A 76 -11.84 -13.89 39.38
N MET A 77 -11.49 -12.62 39.55
CA MET A 77 -11.12 -11.76 38.45
C MET A 77 -9.88 -12.28 37.73
N PRO A 78 -9.82 -12.18 36.39
CA PRO A 78 -8.60 -12.46 35.66
C PRO A 78 -7.48 -11.54 36.15
N ARG A 79 -6.40 -12.13 36.64
CA ARG A 79 -5.21 -11.35 36.98
C ARG A 79 -4.41 -11.05 35.73
N GLU A 80 -4.06 -9.81 35.52
CA GLU A 80 -3.05 -9.48 34.49
C GLU A 80 -1.71 -10.11 34.88
N ARG A 81 -0.98 -10.58 33.88
CA ARG A 81 0.35 -11.13 34.11
C ARG A 81 1.27 -9.99 34.51
N THR A 82 1.91 -10.10 35.66
CA THR A 82 2.89 -9.13 36.18
C THR A 82 4.18 -9.08 35.37
N ASP A 83 4.42 -10.10 34.54
CA ASP A 83 5.57 -10.21 33.65
C ASP A 83 5.30 -9.65 32.23
N LYS A 84 4.17 -8.94 32.03
CA LYS A 84 3.84 -8.30 30.77
C LYS A 84 4.81 -7.13 30.55
N GLY A 85 5.68 -7.30 29.52
CA GLY A 85 6.70 -6.31 29.17
C GLY A 85 8.11 -6.66 29.61
N THR A 86 8.30 -7.61 30.50
CA THR A 86 9.63 -8.13 30.83
C THR A 86 9.93 -9.34 29.95
N SER A 87 11.17 -9.44 29.49
CA SER A 87 11.62 -10.59 28.70
C SER A 87 12.38 -11.52 29.62
N ARG A 88 11.88 -12.72 29.84
CA ARG A 88 12.61 -13.76 30.60
C ARG A 88 13.92 -14.21 29.91
N ALA A 89 14.04 -13.97 28.64
CA ALA A 89 15.18 -14.37 27.81
C ALA A 89 16.28 -13.29 27.72
N LEU A 90 15.99 -12.07 28.19
CA LEU A 90 16.93 -10.94 28.14
C LEU A 90 17.31 -10.55 29.57
N PRO A 91 18.55 -10.70 30.00
CA PRO A 91 19.03 -10.20 31.29
C PRO A 91 19.02 -8.66 31.28
N ASP A 92 18.99 -8.04 32.48
CA ASP A 92 18.92 -6.60 32.65
C ASP A 92 20.05 -5.86 31.94
N THR A 93 21.26 -6.43 31.94
CA THR A 93 22.41 -5.88 31.21
C THR A 93 22.19 -5.82 29.70
N ALA A 94 21.53 -6.81 29.12
CA ALA A 94 21.18 -6.80 27.71
C ALA A 94 20.06 -5.78 27.40
N ILE A 95 19.15 -5.59 28.34
CA ILE A 95 18.08 -4.60 28.24
C ILE A 95 18.68 -3.18 28.24
N GLU A 96 19.58 -2.88 29.16
CA GLU A 96 20.28 -1.59 29.21
C GLU A 96 21.06 -1.33 27.91
N GLU A 97 21.74 -2.35 27.39
CA GLU A 97 22.47 -2.23 26.15
C GLU A 97 21.54 -2.02 24.93
N ILE A 98 20.35 -2.62 24.91
CA ILE A 98 19.32 -2.34 23.88
C ILE A 98 18.92 -0.86 23.88
N TYR A 99 18.68 -0.28 25.08
CA TYR A 99 18.37 1.14 25.19
C TYR A 99 19.52 2.01 24.70
N ARG A 100 20.74 1.72 25.14
CA ARG A 100 21.96 2.43 24.70
C ARG A 100 22.16 2.39 23.19
N LEU A 101 22.02 1.20 22.59
CA LEU A 101 22.14 1.03 21.15
C LEU A 101 21.03 1.75 20.38
N LYS A 102 19.83 1.79 20.91
CA LYS A 102 18.71 2.52 20.29
C LYS A 102 18.86 4.03 20.40
N GLU A 103 19.46 4.53 21.46
CA GLU A 103 19.76 5.95 21.63
C GLU A 103 20.91 6.38 20.71
N ALA A 104 22.03 5.65 20.74
CA ALA A 104 23.22 5.97 19.93
C ALA A 104 22.98 5.74 18.43
N PHE A 105 22.25 4.68 18.06
CA PHE A 105 22.00 4.26 16.69
C PHE A 105 20.52 3.97 16.44
N PRO A 106 19.66 4.97 16.39
CA PRO A 106 18.20 4.81 16.30
C PRO A 106 17.70 4.00 15.10
N ARG A 107 18.53 3.88 14.03
CA ARG A 107 18.20 3.11 12.82
C ARG A 107 18.54 1.62 12.88
N LEU A 108 19.22 1.15 13.93
CA LEU A 108 19.51 -0.27 14.10
C LEU A 108 18.22 -1.07 14.23
N ASN A 109 18.10 -2.09 13.41
CA ASN A 109 16.98 -3.02 13.50
C ASN A 109 17.24 -4.10 14.57
N SER A 110 16.18 -4.81 14.97
CA SER A 110 16.25 -5.85 16.01
C SER A 110 17.26 -6.97 15.69
N THR A 111 17.44 -7.31 14.42
CA THR A 111 18.41 -8.34 14.00
C THR A 111 19.86 -7.86 14.21
N GLN A 112 20.14 -6.61 13.93
CA GLN A 112 21.48 -6.04 14.14
C GLN A 112 21.78 -5.90 15.63
N ILE A 113 20.79 -5.44 16.42
CA ILE A 113 20.90 -5.36 17.88
C ILE A 113 21.15 -6.75 18.47
N HIS A 114 20.42 -7.77 18.07
CA HIS A 114 20.63 -9.14 18.51
C HIS A 114 22.04 -9.65 18.20
N LYS A 115 22.54 -9.41 16.96
CA LYS A 115 23.92 -9.77 16.60
C LYS A 115 24.95 -9.07 17.47
N GLN A 116 24.75 -7.80 17.76
CA GLN A 116 25.66 -7.01 18.62
C GLN A 116 25.64 -7.55 20.04
N LEU A 117 24.46 -7.83 20.61
CA LEU A 117 24.34 -8.39 21.97
C LEU A 117 25.04 -9.75 22.10
N ILE A 118 25.03 -10.58 21.06
CA ILE A 118 25.79 -11.86 21.06
C ILE A 118 27.29 -11.58 20.96
N ALA A 119 27.71 -10.70 20.04
CA ALA A 119 29.13 -10.35 19.86
C ALA A 119 29.75 -9.80 21.14
N ASP A 120 29.00 -8.97 21.86
CA ASP A 120 29.44 -8.34 23.12
C ASP A 120 29.13 -9.22 24.35
N SER A 121 28.67 -10.48 24.15
CA SER A 121 28.42 -11.46 25.21
C SER A 121 27.33 -11.04 26.24
N PHE A 122 26.43 -10.13 25.90
CA PHE A 122 25.28 -9.78 26.73
C PHE A 122 24.21 -10.88 26.73
N ILE A 123 24.09 -11.65 25.64
CA ILE A 123 23.18 -12.78 25.52
C ILE A 123 23.89 -13.98 24.85
N PRO A 124 23.54 -15.22 25.22
CA PRO A 124 24.03 -16.39 24.49
C PRO A 124 23.35 -16.53 23.13
N ALA A 125 24.00 -17.20 22.18
CA ALA A 125 23.49 -17.45 20.83
C ALA A 125 22.16 -18.25 20.79
N THR A 126 21.79 -18.91 21.90
CA THR A 126 20.53 -19.63 22.05
C THR A 126 19.29 -18.72 22.21
N VAL A 127 19.49 -17.44 22.54
CA VAL A 127 18.40 -16.44 22.60
C VAL A 127 17.97 -16.08 21.18
N SER A 128 16.68 -16.18 20.90
CA SER A 128 16.15 -15.91 19.56
C SER A 128 16.08 -14.41 19.26
N VAL A 129 16.19 -14.03 17.99
CA VAL A 129 15.96 -12.67 17.49
C VAL A 129 14.56 -12.17 17.88
N ASP A 130 13.56 -13.07 17.93
CA ASP A 130 12.18 -12.72 18.31
C ASP A 130 12.05 -12.22 19.74
N ALA A 131 12.93 -12.61 20.65
CA ALA A 131 12.95 -12.09 22.02
C ALA A 131 13.31 -10.60 22.02
N VAL A 132 14.33 -10.20 21.28
CA VAL A 132 14.76 -8.81 21.11
C VAL A 132 13.69 -8.01 20.36
N GLN A 133 13.12 -8.58 19.31
CA GLN A 133 12.08 -7.92 18.53
C GLN A 133 10.81 -7.65 19.36
N ARG A 134 10.36 -8.62 20.14
CA ARG A 134 9.21 -8.45 21.05
C ARG A 134 9.47 -7.39 22.11
N PHE A 135 10.68 -7.37 22.69
CA PHE A 135 11.09 -6.37 23.67
C PHE A 135 11.05 -4.95 23.06
N ILE A 136 11.69 -4.75 21.91
CA ILE A 136 11.72 -3.47 21.17
C ILE A 136 10.30 -3.00 20.81
N LYS A 137 9.43 -3.91 20.37
CA LYS A 137 8.03 -3.62 20.03
C LYS A 137 7.20 -3.26 21.25
N HIS A 138 7.38 -4.00 22.36
CA HIS A 138 6.61 -3.78 23.58
C HIS A 138 6.94 -2.44 24.24
N ASN A 139 8.22 -2.07 24.24
CA ASN A 139 8.69 -0.81 24.84
C ASN A 139 8.67 0.37 23.83
N ASP A 140 8.01 0.21 22.68
CA ASP A 140 7.88 1.22 21.61
C ASP A 140 9.21 1.85 21.16
N LEU A 141 10.30 1.08 21.23
CA LEU A 141 11.64 1.52 20.82
C LEU A 141 11.75 1.54 19.30
N LYS A 142 11.04 2.46 18.66
CA LYS A 142 10.96 2.56 17.22
C LYS A 142 12.32 2.94 16.62
N SER A 143 12.58 2.45 15.43
CA SER A 143 13.71 2.86 14.60
C SER A 143 13.55 4.34 14.22
N ALA A 144 14.64 5.11 14.16
CA ALA A 144 14.64 6.51 13.70
C ALA A 144 14.12 6.74 12.28
N ARG A 145 13.80 5.67 11.53
CA ARG A 145 12.98 5.82 10.33
C ARG A 145 11.67 6.55 10.59
N ASN A 146 11.16 6.46 11.83
CA ASN A 146 9.92 7.13 12.23
C ASN A 146 10.16 8.52 12.85
N LEU A 147 11.39 8.84 13.27
CA LEU A 147 11.72 10.15 13.87
C LEU A 147 11.80 11.29 12.83
N ASN A 148 12.03 10.97 11.55
CA ASN A 148 12.04 11.92 10.43
C ASN A 148 10.78 11.81 9.54
N VAL A 149 9.77 11.12 9.99
CA VAL A 149 8.45 11.27 9.40
C VAL A 149 7.98 12.66 9.80
N ARG A 150 8.20 13.65 8.95
CA ARG A 150 7.32 14.81 8.92
C ARG A 150 5.92 14.20 8.95
N ASP A 151 5.09 14.59 9.92
CA ASP A 151 3.69 14.20 9.95
C ASP A 151 3.10 14.51 8.59
N ARG A 152 3.09 13.50 7.72
CA ARG A 152 2.56 13.63 6.37
C ARG A 152 1.08 13.45 6.53
N LYS A 153 0.38 14.59 6.58
CA LYS A 153 -1.04 14.61 6.40
C LYS A 153 -1.35 13.83 5.13
N ALA A 154 -2.19 12.81 5.22
CA ALA A 154 -2.64 12.07 4.05
C ALA A 154 -3.21 13.10 3.07
N PHE A 155 -2.49 13.35 1.99
CA PHE A 155 -2.90 14.30 0.97
C PHE A 155 -3.86 13.59 0.01
N GLU A 156 -4.99 14.19 -0.21
CA GLU A 156 -5.96 13.78 -1.21
C GLU A 156 -6.56 15.05 -1.80
N GLU A 157 -6.61 15.12 -3.12
CA GLU A 157 -7.32 16.21 -3.82
C GLU A 157 -8.83 16.08 -3.57
N ASP A 158 -9.52 17.19 -3.57
CA ASP A 158 -10.94 17.29 -3.22
C ASP A 158 -11.88 16.86 -4.34
N MET A 159 -11.43 16.90 -5.61
CA MET A 159 -12.24 16.60 -6.79
C MET A 159 -11.45 15.80 -7.83
N PHE A 160 -12.18 15.07 -8.68
CA PHE A 160 -11.63 14.41 -9.85
C PHE A 160 -10.97 15.41 -10.82
N GLY A 161 -9.86 15.01 -11.42
CA GLY A 161 -9.14 15.83 -12.40
C GLY A 161 -8.23 16.91 -11.80
N LYS A 162 -8.23 17.10 -10.47
CA LYS A 162 -7.29 18.04 -9.83
C LYS A 162 -5.85 17.56 -9.92
N MET A 163 -5.61 16.27 -9.81
CA MET A 163 -4.28 15.71 -9.97
C MET A 163 -4.34 14.27 -10.46
N TRP A 164 -3.63 13.99 -11.54
CA TRP A 164 -3.34 12.63 -11.96
C TRP A 164 -1.92 12.25 -11.57
N GLN A 165 -1.75 11.00 -11.13
CA GLN A 165 -0.44 10.43 -10.86
C GLN A 165 -0.14 9.37 -11.92
N ALA A 166 1.05 9.42 -12.50
CA ALA A 166 1.49 8.46 -13.50
C ALA A 166 2.80 7.81 -13.12
N ASP A 167 2.94 6.54 -13.48
CA ASP A 167 4.15 5.76 -13.27
C ASP A 167 4.20 4.55 -14.20
N THR A 168 5.40 3.97 -14.35
CA THR A 168 5.63 2.74 -15.10
C THR A 168 6.09 1.63 -14.17
N CYS A 169 5.52 0.44 -14.27
CA CYS A 169 6.02 -0.74 -13.58
C CYS A 169 6.48 -1.83 -14.55
N TYR A 170 7.44 -2.63 -14.07
CA TYR A 170 7.93 -3.80 -14.80
C TYR A 170 7.02 -4.99 -14.56
N LEU A 171 6.63 -5.66 -15.65
CA LEU A 171 5.90 -6.91 -15.67
C LEU A 171 6.80 -8.06 -16.15
N PRO A 172 6.34 -9.32 -16.09
CA PRO A 172 7.06 -10.45 -16.64
C PRO A 172 7.34 -10.31 -18.14
N HIS A 173 8.27 -11.11 -18.63
CA HIS A 173 8.52 -11.26 -20.05
C HIS A 173 7.40 -12.10 -20.66
N ILE A 174 7.05 -11.79 -21.90
CA ILE A 174 6.20 -12.65 -22.74
C ILE A 174 6.95 -13.00 -24.02
N THR A 175 6.60 -14.14 -24.63
CA THR A 175 7.17 -14.57 -25.91
C THR A 175 6.18 -14.32 -27.03
N GLU A 176 6.53 -13.43 -27.95
CA GLU A 176 5.78 -13.11 -29.16
C GLU A 176 6.70 -13.23 -30.38
N ASP A 177 6.26 -13.92 -31.41
CA ASP A 177 7.05 -14.20 -32.65
C ASP A 177 8.43 -14.81 -32.33
N GLY A 178 8.51 -15.73 -31.34
CA GLY A 178 9.73 -16.39 -30.92
C GLY A 178 10.73 -15.50 -30.17
N LYS A 179 10.35 -14.26 -29.86
CA LYS A 179 11.20 -13.31 -29.10
C LYS A 179 10.65 -13.09 -27.70
N CYS A 180 11.46 -13.40 -26.70
CA CYS A 180 11.16 -13.12 -25.31
C CYS A 180 11.47 -11.64 -24.99
N ARG A 181 10.45 -10.87 -24.60
CA ARG A 181 10.58 -9.42 -24.35
C ARG A 181 9.96 -9.07 -23.00
N ARG A 182 10.62 -8.16 -22.27
CA ARG A 182 10.06 -7.58 -21.05
C ARG A 182 8.88 -6.67 -21.38
N VAL A 183 7.85 -6.71 -20.53
CA VAL A 183 6.68 -5.85 -20.67
C VAL A 183 6.74 -4.75 -19.62
N TYR A 184 6.37 -3.55 -20.03
CA TYR A 184 6.26 -2.34 -19.21
C TYR A 184 4.80 -1.92 -19.15
N CYS A 185 4.30 -1.67 -17.96
CA CYS A 185 2.93 -1.19 -17.74
C CYS A 185 2.97 0.29 -17.36
N VAL A 186 2.54 1.14 -18.26
CA VAL A 186 2.26 2.55 -17.98
C VAL A 186 0.87 2.66 -17.39
N MET A 187 0.72 3.39 -16.26
CA MET A 187 -0.57 3.55 -15.60
C MET A 187 -0.76 4.99 -15.13
N ILE A 188 -1.96 5.51 -15.29
CA ILE A 188 -2.37 6.83 -14.81
C ILE A 188 -3.60 6.67 -13.90
N ILE A 189 -3.50 7.19 -12.69
CA ILE A 189 -4.56 7.14 -11.68
C ILE A 189 -4.93 8.56 -11.22
N ASP A 190 -6.21 8.81 -11.05
CA ASP A 190 -6.69 10.05 -10.45
C ASP A 190 -6.53 10.03 -8.93
N ASP A 191 -6.02 11.12 -8.36
CA ASP A 191 -5.67 11.23 -6.95
C ASP A 191 -6.90 11.21 -6.04
N HIS A 192 -8.01 11.82 -6.47
CA HIS A 192 -9.25 11.89 -5.70
C HIS A 192 -10.06 10.61 -5.79
N SER A 193 -10.43 10.21 -7.00
CA SER A 193 -11.37 9.10 -7.22
C SER A 193 -10.71 7.73 -7.17
N ARG A 194 -9.39 7.64 -7.29
CA ARG A 194 -8.63 6.39 -7.54
C ARG A 194 -8.98 5.73 -8.88
N LEU A 195 -9.69 6.42 -9.77
CA LEU A 195 -10.02 5.93 -11.09
C LEU A 195 -8.74 5.72 -11.92
N LEU A 196 -8.60 4.57 -12.54
CA LEU A 196 -7.59 4.34 -13.56
C LEU A 196 -8.06 5.00 -14.84
N VAL A 197 -7.48 6.15 -15.15
CA VAL A 197 -7.85 6.96 -16.32
C VAL A 197 -7.07 6.58 -17.57
N GLY A 198 -5.91 5.93 -17.41
CA GLY A 198 -5.10 5.43 -18.52
C GLY A 198 -4.24 4.25 -18.09
N GLY A 199 -4.05 3.32 -19.01
CA GLY A 199 -3.16 2.17 -18.77
C GLY A 199 -2.94 1.38 -20.04
N GLU A 200 -1.67 1.07 -20.35
CA GLU A 200 -1.30 0.28 -21.50
C GLU A 200 0.05 -0.41 -21.30
N LEU A 201 0.22 -1.54 -21.97
CA LEU A 201 1.43 -2.36 -21.93
C LEU A 201 2.26 -2.16 -23.20
N PHE A 202 3.57 -2.06 -23.02
CA PHE A 202 4.54 -1.84 -24.08
C PHE A 202 5.77 -2.71 -23.91
N TYR A 203 6.54 -2.89 -24.99
CA TYR A 203 7.85 -3.52 -24.93
C TYR A 203 8.99 -2.53 -24.61
N ASN A 204 8.70 -1.25 -24.59
CA ASN A 204 9.68 -0.21 -24.32
C ASN A 204 9.09 0.83 -23.34
N ASP A 205 9.90 1.29 -22.40
CA ASP A 205 9.58 2.40 -21.51
C ASP A 205 10.16 3.69 -22.10
N ASN A 206 9.36 4.38 -22.89
CA ASN A 206 9.76 5.63 -23.56
C ASN A 206 8.71 6.73 -23.45
N ALA A 207 9.10 7.95 -23.74
CA ALA A 207 8.24 9.12 -23.66
C ALA A 207 7.04 9.06 -24.60
N ALA A 208 7.19 8.52 -25.81
CA ALA A 208 6.10 8.43 -26.80
C ALA A 208 4.96 7.53 -26.30
N ASN A 209 5.29 6.37 -25.72
CA ASN A 209 4.31 5.47 -25.12
C ASN A 209 3.52 6.13 -24.00
N PHE A 210 4.20 6.82 -23.10
CA PHE A 210 3.53 7.57 -22.02
C PHE A 210 2.63 8.69 -22.58
N GLN A 211 3.10 9.44 -23.56
CA GLN A 211 2.33 10.51 -24.20
C GLN A 211 1.06 9.97 -24.88
N ASN A 212 1.12 8.80 -25.53
CA ASN A 212 -0.06 8.15 -26.10
C ASN A 212 -1.09 7.80 -25.03
N VAL A 213 -0.67 7.16 -23.92
CA VAL A 213 -1.57 6.83 -22.80
C VAL A 213 -2.17 8.09 -22.19
N LEU A 214 -1.38 9.16 -22.03
CA LEU A 214 -1.86 10.44 -21.50
C LEU A 214 -2.87 11.09 -22.44
N LYS A 215 -2.62 11.07 -23.76
CA LYS A 215 -3.53 11.60 -24.77
C LYS A 215 -4.88 10.90 -24.75
N ASP A 216 -4.88 9.58 -24.70
CA ASP A 216 -6.10 8.76 -24.64
C ASP A 216 -6.87 9.00 -23.33
N ALA A 217 -6.15 9.12 -22.22
CA ALA A 217 -6.74 9.46 -20.94
C ALA A 217 -7.42 10.84 -20.96
N ILE A 218 -6.74 11.86 -21.51
CA ILE A 218 -7.29 13.23 -21.66
C ILE A 218 -8.49 13.22 -22.60
N SER A 219 -8.42 12.49 -23.71
CA SER A 219 -9.53 12.39 -24.66
C SER A 219 -10.80 11.79 -24.03
N THR A 220 -10.63 10.87 -23.09
CA THR A 220 -11.72 10.12 -22.47
C THR A 220 -12.28 10.79 -21.21
N TYR A 221 -11.38 11.29 -20.36
CA TYR A 221 -11.73 11.75 -19.01
C TYR A 221 -11.52 13.26 -18.81
N GLY A 222 -11.01 13.98 -19.81
CA GLY A 222 -10.73 15.42 -19.76
C GLY A 222 -9.31 15.75 -19.29
N ILE A 223 -9.04 17.04 -19.14
CA ILE A 223 -7.71 17.60 -18.89
C ILE A 223 -7.49 17.75 -17.38
N PRO A 224 -6.48 17.11 -16.77
CA PRO A 224 -6.18 17.30 -15.36
C PRO A 224 -5.55 18.69 -15.10
N ASP A 225 -5.76 19.25 -13.91
CA ASP A 225 -5.08 20.48 -13.51
C ASP A 225 -3.59 20.25 -13.26
N LYS A 226 -3.25 19.09 -12.69
CA LYS A 226 -1.87 18.70 -12.35
C LYS A 226 -1.59 17.27 -12.82
N LEU A 227 -0.39 17.07 -13.35
CA LEU A 227 0.16 15.75 -13.66
C LEU A 227 1.40 15.52 -12.79
N TYR A 228 1.37 14.52 -11.94
CA TYR A 228 2.44 14.20 -11.00
C TYR A 228 3.17 12.93 -11.43
N VAL A 229 4.46 13.06 -11.75
CA VAL A 229 5.31 12.01 -12.32
C VAL A 229 6.64 11.91 -11.58
N ASP A 230 7.44 10.88 -11.86
CA ASP A 230 8.81 10.82 -11.36
C ASP A 230 9.80 11.59 -12.25
N ASN A 231 11.10 11.50 -11.91
CA ASN A 231 12.18 12.08 -12.68
C ASN A 231 12.78 11.08 -13.69
N GLY A 232 12.09 9.98 -13.99
CA GLY A 232 12.52 9.03 -15.01
C GLY A 232 12.55 9.63 -16.41
N SER A 233 13.36 9.06 -17.31
CA SER A 233 13.51 9.58 -18.67
C SER A 233 12.22 9.69 -19.48
N PRO A 234 11.21 8.79 -19.34
CA PRO A 234 9.95 8.94 -20.02
C PRO A 234 9.16 10.17 -19.60
N TYR A 235 9.40 10.66 -18.39
CA TYR A 235 8.65 11.76 -17.77
C TYR A 235 9.43 13.08 -17.70
N SER A 236 10.77 13.01 -17.68
CA SER A 236 11.65 14.18 -17.56
C SER A 236 12.20 14.59 -18.93
N ASN A 237 11.33 15.10 -19.79
CA ASN A 237 11.69 15.56 -21.12
C ASN A 237 10.94 16.84 -21.51
N GLU A 238 11.56 17.62 -22.40
CA GLU A 238 11.02 18.90 -22.87
C GLU A 238 9.66 18.74 -23.54
N GLN A 239 9.47 17.64 -24.28
CA GLN A 239 8.25 17.36 -25.04
C GLN A 239 7.03 17.24 -24.13
N LEU A 240 7.16 16.50 -23.01
CA LEU A 240 6.08 16.39 -22.03
C LEU A 240 5.75 17.75 -21.39
N SER A 241 6.76 18.57 -21.12
CA SER A 241 6.55 19.93 -20.59
C SER A 241 5.80 20.80 -21.58
N LEU A 242 6.12 20.73 -22.90
CA LEU A 242 5.43 21.44 -23.96
C LEU A 242 3.98 20.98 -24.12
N ILE A 243 3.73 19.66 -24.06
CA ILE A 243 2.38 19.09 -24.10
C ILE A 243 1.55 19.59 -22.92
N CYS A 244 2.08 19.46 -21.70
CA CYS A 244 1.40 19.91 -20.49
C CYS A 244 1.10 21.43 -20.54
N GLY A 245 2.05 22.25 -21.02
CA GLY A 245 1.83 23.68 -21.25
C GLY A 245 0.74 23.97 -22.29
N ALA A 246 0.70 23.20 -23.38
CA ALA A 246 -0.29 23.37 -24.44
C ALA A 246 -1.72 22.99 -23.99
N VAL A 247 -1.88 21.94 -23.23
CA VAL A 247 -3.19 21.54 -22.68
C VAL A 247 -3.57 22.31 -21.41
N GLY A 248 -2.64 23.09 -20.83
CA GLY A 248 -2.87 23.86 -19.60
C GLY A 248 -2.85 23.00 -18.34
N THR A 249 -2.00 21.97 -18.28
CA THR A 249 -1.78 21.09 -17.12
C THR A 249 -0.46 21.46 -16.46
N VAL A 250 -0.42 21.55 -15.13
CA VAL A 250 0.81 21.78 -14.37
C VAL A 250 1.56 20.46 -14.20
N LEU A 251 2.75 20.35 -14.81
CA LEU A 251 3.62 19.19 -14.65
C LEU A 251 4.40 19.30 -13.35
N LEU A 252 4.26 18.29 -12.48
CA LEU A 252 4.93 18.20 -11.19
C LEU A 252 5.80 16.94 -11.15
N HIS A 253 7.04 17.11 -10.70
CA HIS A 253 7.95 15.97 -10.50
C HIS A 253 8.12 15.64 -9.03
N THR A 254 8.32 14.38 -8.73
CA THR A 254 8.66 13.92 -7.36
C THR A 254 9.97 14.57 -6.92
N ARG A 255 10.02 15.00 -5.64
CA ARG A 255 11.28 15.44 -5.06
C ARG A 255 12.26 14.26 -4.98
N VAL A 256 13.52 14.52 -5.26
CA VAL A 256 14.58 13.51 -5.17
C VAL A 256 14.55 12.88 -3.76
N ARG A 257 14.48 11.55 -3.70
CA ARG A 257 14.39 10.74 -2.47
C ARG A 257 13.06 10.86 -1.68
N ASP A 258 11.99 11.33 -2.29
CA ASP A 258 10.66 11.39 -1.67
C ASP A 258 9.71 10.33 -2.24
N GLY A 259 10.00 9.05 -2.00
CA GLY A 259 9.18 7.93 -2.48
C GLY A 259 7.75 7.90 -1.92
N ALA A 260 7.48 8.56 -0.79
CA ALA A 260 6.14 8.54 -0.22
C ALA A 260 5.13 9.47 -0.93
N SER A 261 5.58 10.37 -1.77
CA SER A 261 4.71 11.29 -2.52
C SER A 261 3.94 10.60 -3.65
N LYS A 262 4.41 9.43 -4.14
CA LYS A 262 3.74 8.56 -5.14
C LYS A 262 3.02 7.35 -4.54
N ALA A 263 2.79 7.35 -3.23
CA ALA A 263 2.25 6.19 -2.50
C ALA A 263 0.94 5.64 -3.09
N LYS A 264 0.17 6.43 -3.82
CA LYS A 264 -1.12 6.00 -4.41
C LYS A 264 -0.92 5.13 -5.64
N VAL A 265 -0.10 5.57 -6.61
CA VAL A 265 0.19 4.78 -7.81
C VAL A 265 1.06 3.55 -7.47
N GLU A 266 2.03 3.68 -6.55
CA GLU A 266 2.82 2.53 -6.07
C GLU A 266 1.95 1.48 -5.37
N ARG A 267 1.00 1.91 -4.52
CA ARG A 267 0.03 1.01 -3.89
C ARG A 267 -0.87 0.35 -4.93
N HIS A 268 -1.25 1.10 -5.98
CA HIS A 268 -2.02 0.54 -7.07
C HIS A 268 -1.25 -0.55 -7.81
N PHE A 269 0.05 -0.37 -8.11
CA PHE A 269 0.86 -1.41 -8.75
C PHE A 269 0.98 -2.67 -7.89
N ARG A 270 1.04 -2.53 -6.56
CA ARG A 270 0.96 -3.71 -5.67
C ARG A 270 -0.37 -4.42 -5.84
N THR A 271 -1.48 -3.68 -5.80
CA THR A 271 -2.84 -4.23 -5.99
C THR A 271 -2.99 -4.90 -7.36
N LEU A 272 -2.47 -4.28 -8.44
CA LEU A 272 -2.47 -4.82 -9.79
C LEU A 272 -1.72 -6.17 -9.83
N LYS A 273 -0.52 -6.23 -9.22
CA LYS A 273 0.26 -7.48 -9.19
C LYS A 273 -0.44 -8.57 -8.39
N GLU A 274 -0.92 -8.27 -7.18
CA GLU A 274 -1.53 -9.24 -6.27
C GLU A 274 -2.91 -9.73 -6.76
N ARG A 275 -3.75 -8.85 -7.32
CA ARG A 275 -5.13 -9.18 -7.68
C ARG A 275 -5.35 -9.57 -9.13
N TRP A 276 -4.40 -9.28 -10.00
CA TRP A 276 -4.52 -9.54 -11.42
C TRP A 276 -3.31 -10.30 -11.97
N LEU A 277 -2.10 -9.74 -11.91
CA LEU A 277 -0.95 -10.33 -12.57
C LEU A 277 -0.65 -11.75 -12.07
N TYR A 278 -0.67 -11.95 -10.74
CA TYR A 278 -0.37 -13.26 -10.13
C TYR A 278 -1.48 -14.30 -10.29
N THR A 279 -2.64 -13.90 -10.83
CA THR A 279 -3.73 -14.83 -11.19
C THR A 279 -3.67 -15.29 -12.64
N LEU A 280 -2.78 -14.68 -13.45
CA LEU A 280 -2.62 -15.02 -14.86
C LEU A 280 -1.55 -16.11 -15.05
N ASP A 281 -1.85 -17.03 -15.95
CA ASP A 281 -0.83 -17.92 -16.50
C ASP A 281 -0.11 -17.18 -17.64
N ILE A 282 1.07 -16.64 -17.34
CA ILE A 282 1.85 -15.80 -18.26
C ILE A 282 2.29 -16.57 -19.50
N ASP A 283 2.53 -17.88 -19.36
CA ASP A 283 2.99 -18.73 -20.47
C ASP A 283 1.90 -18.91 -21.55
N THR A 284 0.63 -18.66 -21.22
CA THR A 284 -0.48 -18.69 -22.18
C THR A 284 -0.64 -17.40 -22.97
N ILE A 285 0.05 -16.32 -22.59
CA ILE A 285 -0.06 -15.00 -23.23
C ILE A 285 0.89 -14.95 -24.43
N SER A 286 0.34 -15.08 -25.63
CA SER A 286 1.10 -15.17 -26.89
C SER A 286 1.33 -13.83 -27.58
N SER A 287 0.69 -12.74 -27.15
CA SER A 287 0.83 -11.42 -27.80
C SER A 287 0.64 -10.26 -26.83
N LEU A 288 1.30 -9.15 -27.11
CA LEU A 288 1.13 -7.90 -26.36
C LEU A 288 -0.30 -7.36 -26.48
N ALA A 289 -0.92 -7.51 -27.65
CA ALA A 289 -2.31 -7.09 -27.86
C ALA A 289 -3.29 -7.88 -26.99
N GLY A 290 -3.13 -9.20 -26.88
CA GLY A 290 -3.91 -10.05 -25.98
C GLY A 290 -3.70 -9.64 -24.50
N PHE A 291 -2.46 -9.39 -24.12
CA PHE A 291 -2.14 -8.94 -22.76
C PHE A 291 -2.76 -7.56 -22.44
N ASN A 292 -2.75 -6.63 -23.40
CA ASN A 292 -3.44 -5.33 -23.27
C ASN A 292 -4.97 -5.50 -23.13
N SER A 293 -5.57 -6.47 -23.79
CA SER A 293 -7.00 -6.75 -23.62
C SER A 293 -7.31 -7.17 -22.17
N LEU A 294 -6.50 -8.07 -21.60
CA LEU A 294 -6.63 -8.49 -20.19
C LEU A 294 -6.42 -7.31 -19.23
N LEU A 295 -5.48 -6.40 -19.52
CA LEU A 295 -5.29 -5.19 -18.72
C LEU A 295 -6.52 -4.27 -18.76
N LYS A 296 -7.13 -4.07 -19.93
CA LYS A 296 -8.34 -3.26 -20.07
C LYS A 296 -9.52 -3.84 -19.31
N ASP A 297 -9.66 -5.17 -19.27
CA ASP A 297 -10.68 -5.85 -18.48
C ASP A 297 -10.44 -5.67 -16.98
N TYR A 298 -9.19 -5.80 -16.53
CA TYR A 298 -8.80 -5.49 -15.16
C TYR A 298 -9.12 -4.05 -14.78
N MET A 299 -8.77 -3.07 -15.61
CA MET A 299 -9.05 -1.66 -15.35
C MET A 299 -10.55 -1.39 -15.20
N ARG A 300 -11.38 -1.98 -16.07
CA ARG A 300 -12.85 -1.90 -15.97
C ARG A 300 -13.36 -2.48 -14.65
N SER A 301 -12.90 -3.67 -14.31
CA SER A 301 -13.25 -4.35 -13.06
C SER A 301 -12.81 -3.53 -11.83
N TYR A 302 -11.58 -3.03 -11.81
CA TYR A 302 -11.05 -2.21 -10.74
C TYR A 302 -11.86 -0.91 -10.56
N ASN A 303 -12.16 -0.22 -11.64
CA ASN A 303 -12.89 1.05 -11.62
C ASN A 303 -14.33 0.91 -11.10
N THR A 304 -14.94 -0.27 -11.23
CA THR A 304 -16.31 -0.56 -10.77
C THR A 304 -16.36 -1.30 -9.44
N ALA A 305 -15.25 -1.84 -8.96
CA ALA A 305 -15.18 -2.54 -7.68
C ALA A 305 -15.18 -1.56 -6.49
N PHE A 306 -15.73 -2.01 -5.35
CA PHE A 306 -15.70 -1.21 -4.12
C PHE A 306 -14.27 -1.07 -3.58
N HIS A 307 -13.85 0.17 -3.33
CA HIS A 307 -12.53 0.53 -2.84
C HIS A 307 -12.62 1.03 -1.39
N THR A 308 -12.14 0.24 -0.44
CA THR A 308 -12.24 0.52 1.01
C THR A 308 -11.61 1.86 1.43
N GLY A 309 -10.51 2.27 0.77
CA GLY A 309 -9.81 3.51 1.11
C GLY A 309 -10.59 4.80 0.77
N ILE A 310 -11.59 4.72 -0.11
CA ILE A 310 -12.45 5.84 -0.49
C ILE A 310 -13.92 5.58 -0.15
N ASN A 311 -14.22 4.42 0.43
CA ASN A 311 -15.57 3.97 0.80
C ASN A 311 -16.60 4.08 -0.34
N SER A 312 -16.17 3.84 -1.57
CA SER A 312 -16.99 3.96 -2.79
C SER A 312 -16.33 3.18 -3.92
N THR A 313 -16.96 3.10 -5.10
CA THR A 313 -16.27 2.68 -6.31
C THR A 313 -15.53 3.87 -6.94
N PRO A 314 -14.36 3.67 -7.56
CA PRO A 314 -13.66 4.74 -8.29
C PRO A 314 -14.54 5.43 -9.34
N PHE A 315 -15.34 4.66 -10.04
CA PHE A 315 -16.25 5.19 -11.06
C PHE A 315 -17.39 6.04 -10.48
N SER A 316 -17.99 5.65 -9.36
CA SER A 316 -19.03 6.47 -8.70
C SER A 316 -18.44 7.81 -8.26
N ARG A 317 -17.27 7.78 -7.60
CA ARG A 317 -16.61 8.99 -7.11
C ARG A 317 -16.18 9.94 -8.25
N TYR A 318 -15.80 9.39 -9.39
CA TYR A 318 -15.60 10.15 -10.62
C TYR A 318 -16.90 10.83 -11.07
N GLN A 319 -18.01 10.09 -11.15
CA GLN A 319 -19.30 10.63 -11.59
C GLN A 319 -19.77 11.79 -10.73
N ASP A 320 -19.56 11.72 -9.42
CA ASP A 320 -19.99 12.73 -8.45
C ASP A 320 -19.27 14.08 -8.63
N THR A 321 -18.02 14.05 -9.16
CA THR A 321 -17.15 15.24 -9.22
C THR A 321 -16.69 15.64 -10.62
N LYS A 322 -17.09 14.93 -11.66
CA LYS A 322 -16.64 15.16 -13.05
C LYS A 322 -17.06 16.49 -13.67
N ALA A 323 -18.04 17.17 -13.09
CA ALA A 323 -18.58 18.43 -13.66
C ALA A 323 -17.54 19.57 -13.74
N HIS A 324 -16.44 19.49 -13.00
CA HIS A 324 -15.38 20.49 -12.95
C HIS A 324 -14.24 20.22 -13.94
N VAL A 325 -14.29 19.10 -14.65
CA VAL A 325 -13.21 18.71 -15.55
C VAL A 325 -13.23 19.50 -16.83
N ARG A 326 -12.09 20.07 -17.21
CA ARG A 326 -11.92 20.74 -18.49
C ARG A 326 -11.88 19.70 -19.62
N CYS A 327 -12.69 19.90 -20.66
CA CYS A 327 -12.64 19.05 -21.84
C CYS A 327 -11.71 19.62 -22.89
N PRO A 328 -11.07 18.77 -23.74
CA PRO A 328 -10.38 19.24 -24.93
C PRO A 328 -11.34 20.00 -25.87
N GLN A 329 -10.86 21.04 -26.51
CA GLN A 329 -11.66 21.86 -27.44
C GLN A 329 -12.19 21.05 -28.64
N SER A 330 -11.30 20.20 -29.19
CA SER A 330 -11.62 19.23 -30.24
C SER A 330 -10.57 18.10 -30.25
N LYS A 331 -10.82 17.03 -30.99
CA LYS A 331 -9.83 15.96 -31.21
C LYS A 331 -8.62 16.50 -31.97
N ASP A 332 -8.83 17.38 -32.95
CA ASP A 332 -7.75 17.95 -33.75
C ASP A 332 -6.87 18.86 -32.91
N TRP A 333 -7.48 19.71 -32.08
CA TRP A 333 -6.73 20.54 -31.12
C TRP A 333 -5.90 19.67 -30.17
N LEU A 334 -6.47 18.55 -29.66
CA LEU A 334 -5.73 17.64 -28.80
C LEU A 334 -4.57 16.99 -29.56
N ASN A 335 -4.79 16.57 -30.81
CA ASN A 335 -3.74 16.03 -31.68
C ASN A 335 -2.60 17.02 -31.85
N GLU A 336 -2.91 18.28 -32.11
CA GLU A 336 -1.91 19.36 -32.25
C GLU A 336 -1.11 19.58 -30.97
N CYS A 337 -1.74 19.54 -29.81
CA CYS A 337 -1.05 19.67 -28.52
C CYS A 337 0.00 18.56 -28.31
N PHE A 338 -0.23 17.36 -28.86
CA PHE A 338 0.65 16.19 -28.72
C PHE A 338 1.64 16.00 -29.88
N LEU A 339 1.71 16.93 -30.84
CA LEU A 339 2.75 16.91 -31.87
C LEU A 339 4.13 17.15 -31.24
N ASN A 340 5.09 16.33 -31.63
CA ASN A 340 6.48 16.56 -31.27
C ASN A 340 6.99 17.83 -31.90
N ARG A 341 7.82 18.58 -31.19
CA ARG A 341 8.42 19.81 -31.65
C ARG A 341 9.93 19.69 -31.71
N ILE A 342 10.50 20.09 -32.82
CA ILE A 342 11.96 20.10 -33.04
C ILE A 342 12.38 21.35 -33.75
N ASN A 343 13.45 22.00 -33.31
CA ASN A 343 14.03 23.12 -33.97
C ASN A 343 15.09 22.63 -34.96
N ARG A 344 14.97 23.00 -36.24
CA ARG A 344 15.92 22.66 -37.29
C ARG A 344 16.31 23.93 -38.07
N LYS A 345 17.54 23.96 -38.55
CA LYS A 345 17.97 24.92 -39.54
C LYS A 345 17.65 24.37 -40.94
N VAL A 346 16.98 25.16 -41.75
CA VAL A 346 16.69 24.79 -43.14
C VAL A 346 18.00 24.86 -43.96
N ASN A 347 18.26 23.80 -44.69
CA ASN A 347 19.42 23.63 -45.55
C ASN A 347 19.35 24.57 -46.76
N LYS A 348 20.48 24.72 -47.49
CA LYS A 348 20.55 25.54 -48.71
C LYS A 348 19.71 25.00 -49.88
N ASP A 349 19.45 23.69 -49.84
CA ASP A 349 18.60 22.97 -50.80
C ASP A 349 17.11 22.99 -50.43
N SER A 350 16.73 23.90 -49.53
CA SER A 350 15.35 24.05 -49.06
C SER A 350 14.79 22.80 -48.37
N THR A 351 15.64 22.02 -47.68
CA THR A 351 15.22 20.83 -46.99
C THR A 351 15.51 20.92 -45.48
N VAL A 352 14.78 20.09 -44.70
CA VAL A 352 15.07 19.80 -43.31
C VAL A 352 15.08 18.27 -43.09
N SER A 353 15.93 17.79 -42.19
CA SER A 353 15.98 16.36 -41.85
C SER A 353 15.31 16.10 -40.49
N ILE A 354 14.39 15.15 -40.49
CA ILE A 354 13.71 14.63 -39.31
C ILE A 354 13.83 13.10 -39.35
N ASN A 355 14.32 12.47 -38.27
CA ASN A 355 14.47 11.03 -38.19
C ASN A 355 15.20 10.36 -39.39
N LYS A 356 16.20 11.04 -39.97
CA LYS A 356 16.96 10.67 -41.17
C LYS A 356 16.18 10.74 -42.49
N GLU A 357 14.99 11.26 -42.50
CA GLU A 357 14.21 11.58 -43.68
C GLU A 357 14.31 13.06 -43.99
N SER A 358 14.36 13.45 -45.28
CA SER A 358 14.42 14.83 -45.74
C SER A 358 13.03 15.28 -46.20
N PHE A 359 12.65 16.46 -45.77
CA PHE A 359 11.37 17.09 -46.09
C PHE A 359 11.62 18.44 -46.75
N ASP A 360 10.88 18.75 -47.80
CA ASP A 360 10.94 20.03 -48.48
C ASP A 360 10.29 21.11 -47.63
N VAL A 361 10.91 22.27 -47.59
CA VAL A 361 10.44 23.47 -46.88
C VAL A 361 10.42 24.65 -47.89
N PRO A 362 9.45 25.57 -47.79
CA PRO A 362 9.43 26.72 -48.67
C PRO A 362 10.76 27.50 -48.67
N MET A 363 11.23 27.89 -49.86
CA MET A 363 12.55 28.54 -50.06
C MET A 363 12.79 29.79 -49.20
N GLN A 364 11.74 30.46 -48.83
CA GLN A 364 11.80 31.63 -47.95
C GLN A 364 12.42 31.37 -46.58
N PHE A 365 12.45 30.09 -46.14
CA PHE A 365 13.00 29.69 -44.84
C PHE A 365 14.46 29.20 -44.94
N ILE A 366 15.08 29.20 -46.12
CA ILE A 366 16.48 28.76 -46.29
C ILE A 366 17.39 29.50 -45.31
N SER A 367 18.25 28.72 -44.62
CA SER A 367 19.19 29.17 -43.58
C SER A 367 18.54 29.68 -42.29
N MET A 368 17.23 29.74 -42.19
CA MET A 368 16.49 30.09 -40.96
C MET A 368 16.36 28.91 -40.03
N LYS A 369 16.22 29.17 -38.73
CA LYS A 369 15.78 28.17 -37.75
C LYS A 369 14.26 28.13 -37.73
N VAL A 370 13.66 26.96 -37.94
CA VAL A 370 12.23 26.75 -37.95
C VAL A 370 11.86 25.72 -36.86
N GLU A 371 10.73 25.93 -36.19
CA GLU A 371 10.11 24.91 -35.33
C GLU A 371 9.24 24.01 -36.23
N ILE A 372 9.53 22.74 -36.18
CA ILE A 372 8.78 21.75 -36.94
C ILE A 372 7.94 20.94 -35.94
N ARG A 373 6.67 20.78 -36.26
CA ARG A 373 5.74 19.93 -35.50
C ARG A 373 5.42 18.70 -36.33
N TYR A 374 5.62 17.54 -35.73
CA TYR A 374 5.39 16.29 -36.43
C TYR A 374 4.79 15.24 -35.48
N GLN A 375 4.06 14.30 -36.04
CA GLN A 375 3.55 13.16 -35.26
C GLN A 375 4.68 12.16 -35.09
N PRO A 376 4.99 11.72 -33.85
CA PRO A 376 5.93 10.61 -33.66
C PRO A 376 5.35 9.34 -34.27
N ASN A 377 6.14 8.61 -35.05
CA ASN A 377 5.79 7.31 -35.58
C ASN A 377 5.88 6.22 -34.51
#